data_d09f2108ad488dbe3c2ec1b7cae67953
#
_entry.id   d09f2108ad488dbe3c2ec1b7cae67953
#
_cell.length_a   1.000
_cell.length_b   1.000
_cell.length_c   1.000
_cell.angle_alpha   90.00
_cell.angle_beta   90.00
_cell.angle_gamma   90.00
#
_symmetry.space_group_name_H-M   'P 1'
#
loop_
_entity.id
_entity.type
_entity.pdbx_description
1 polymer ?
#
loop_
_entity_poly.entity_id
_entity_poly.type
_entity_poly.pdbx_seq_one_letter_code
_entity_poly.pdbx_strand_id
1 'polypeptide(L)'
;MRVATWNVNSVKKRLPRLLVWLDERRPDVVCLQETKLADAAFEQLLGAELAARGYACALHGDGQWNGVAILSRVGLDDVVVGLPGAPGFPEPEARAVSASCDGVRVHSVYVPNGREPGSEHYRYKLAWLAALRENLRADTREALVCGDMNIAPTDDDVFDPAAYVGQTHVTPAERAALAELQDQGLHDVVREHWPAQRVFTYWDYRAGMFHRDLGMRIDLVLASGSLAERVRAAWVDRQARKGQGPSDHAPVICDLDEAPDGDIGPVVPPPSAPLLKRGVATTPQGAPRS
;
A
#
# COMPACT_ATOMS: atom_id res chain seq x y z
N MET A 1 12.88 5.21 -12.66
CA MET A 1 12.91 5.02 -11.18
C MET A 1 11.87 3.96 -10.80
N ARG A 2 12.28 2.91 -10.09
CA ARG A 2 11.39 1.88 -9.54
C ARG A 2 11.03 2.20 -8.09
N VAL A 3 9.75 2.31 -7.80
CA VAL A 3 9.23 2.52 -6.45
C VAL A 3 8.39 1.32 -6.03
N ALA A 4 8.53 0.89 -4.79
CA ALA A 4 7.74 -0.21 -4.26
C ALA A 4 7.14 0.14 -2.90
N THR A 5 6.00 -0.47 -2.58
CA THR A 5 5.44 -0.46 -1.22
C THR A 5 5.17 -1.87 -0.74
N TRP A 6 5.47 -2.17 0.52
CA TRP A 6 5.29 -3.49 1.10
C TRP A 6 5.02 -3.43 2.60
N ASN A 7 3.83 -3.84 3.01
CA ASN A 7 3.58 -4.16 4.41
C ASN A 7 4.30 -5.49 4.73
N VAL A 8 5.34 -5.42 5.55
CA VAL A 8 6.19 -6.58 5.86
C VAL A 8 5.70 -7.39 7.06
N ASN A 9 4.71 -6.90 7.79
CA ASN A 9 4.16 -7.54 9.00
C ASN A 9 5.26 -8.10 9.92
N SER A 10 6.13 -7.21 10.34
CA SER A 10 7.39 -7.29 11.07
C SER A 10 8.62 -7.51 10.16
N VAL A 11 9.41 -6.45 10.04
CA VAL A 11 10.67 -6.48 9.29
C VAL A 11 11.64 -7.54 9.86
N LYS A 12 11.67 -7.72 11.19
CA LYS A 12 12.50 -8.75 11.85
C LYS A 12 12.15 -10.15 11.35
N LYS A 13 10.86 -10.46 11.20
CA LYS A 13 10.41 -11.76 10.70
C LYS A 13 10.67 -11.95 9.21
N ARG A 14 10.72 -10.86 8.45
CA ARG A 14 10.87 -10.88 6.99
C ARG A 14 12.28 -10.54 6.52
N LEU A 15 13.21 -10.27 7.45
CA LEU A 15 14.57 -9.85 7.12
C LEU A 15 15.23 -10.67 6.00
N PRO A 16 15.31 -12.01 6.06
CA PRO A 16 15.97 -12.79 5.00
C PRO A 16 15.27 -12.62 3.64
N ARG A 17 13.95 -12.50 3.66
CA ARG A 17 13.15 -12.35 2.43
C ARG A 17 13.27 -10.95 1.84
N LEU A 18 13.26 -9.92 2.70
CA LEU A 18 13.42 -8.54 2.29
C LEU A 18 14.76 -8.33 1.58
N LEU A 19 15.86 -8.81 2.16
CA LEU A 19 17.19 -8.64 1.56
C LEU A 19 17.29 -9.33 0.20
N VAL A 20 16.83 -10.58 0.09
CA VAL A 20 16.79 -11.30 -1.20
C VAL A 20 15.91 -10.56 -2.21
N TRP A 21 14.75 -10.09 -1.79
CA TRP A 21 13.83 -9.36 -2.67
C TRP A 21 14.42 -8.02 -3.14
N LEU A 22 15.14 -7.30 -2.27
CA LEU A 22 15.87 -6.08 -2.66
C LEU A 22 16.93 -6.37 -3.71
N ASP A 23 17.66 -7.48 -3.56
CA ASP A 23 18.69 -7.89 -4.51
C ASP A 23 18.09 -8.31 -5.87
N GLU A 24 16.92 -8.99 -5.87
CA GLU A 24 16.23 -9.45 -7.07
C GLU A 24 15.50 -8.34 -7.82
N ARG A 25 14.74 -7.49 -7.13
CA ARG A 25 13.89 -6.46 -7.73
C ARG A 25 14.57 -5.12 -7.89
N ARG A 26 15.61 -4.88 -7.11
CA ARG A 26 16.47 -3.68 -7.16
C ARG A 26 15.69 -2.37 -7.21
N PRO A 27 14.67 -2.16 -6.36
CA PRO A 27 13.91 -0.91 -6.36
C PRO A 27 14.81 0.27 -5.99
N ASP A 28 14.51 1.44 -6.55
CA ASP A 28 15.20 2.68 -6.20
C ASP A 28 14.68 3.24 -4.87
N VAL A 29 13.38 3.08 -4.63
CA VAL A 29 12.71 3.50 -3.40
C VAL A 29 11.78 2.39 -2.92
N VAL A 30 11.78 2.12 -1.60
CA VAL A 30 10.86 1.17 -0.96
C VAL A 30 10.18 1.81 0.22
N CYS A 31 8.86 1.80 0.21
CA CYS A 31 8.01 2.19 1.34
C CYS A 31 7.62 0.92 2.12
N LEU A 32 8.04 0.83 3.37
CA LEU A 32 7.70 -0.30 4.24
C LEU A 32 6.63 0.10 5.26
N GLN A 33 5.71 -0.82 5.54
CA GLN A 33 4.71 -0.69 6.60
C GLN A 33 4.81 -1.88 7.56
N GLU A 34 4.35 -1.69 8.78
CA GLU A 34 4.43 -2.66 9.87
C GLU A 34 5.86 -3.16 10.13
N THR A 35 6.82 -2.24 10.19
CA THR A 35 8.21 -2.59 10.53
C THR A 35 8.31 -3.22 11.91
N LYS A 36 7.45 -2.78 12.86
CA LYS A 36 7.34 -3.29 14.23
C LYS A 36 8.67 -3.28 14.98
N LEU A 37 9.43 -2.22 14.77
CA LEU A 37 10.70 -1.92 15.47
C LEU A 37 10.76 -0.42 15.76
N ALA A 38 11.41 -0.06 16.87
CA ALA A 38 11.86 1.29 17.08
C ALA A 38 13.02 1.62 16.12
N ASP A 39 13.19 2.89 15.77
CA ASP A 39 14.16 3.34 14.77
C ASP A 39 15.58 2.82 15.05
N ALA A 40 16.08 2.99 16.29
CA ALA A 40 17.40 2.49 16.65
C ALA A 40 17.55 0.97 16.53
N ALA A 41 16.50 0.20 16.81
CA ALA A 41 16.50 -1.25 16.65
C ALA A 41 16.44 -1.65 15.16
N PHE A 42 15.75 -0.87 14.33
CA PHE A 42 15.74 -1.06 12.88
C PHE A 42 17.14 -0.82 12.29
N GLU A 43 17.78 0.30 12.65
CA GLU A 43 19.14 0.61 12.20
C GLU A 43 20.16 -0.44 12.67
N GLN A 44 20.07 -0.88 13.93
CA GLN A 44 20.94 -1.95 14.45
C GLN A 44 20.76 -3.27 13.69
N LEU A 45 19.53 -3.59 13.29
CA LEU A 45 19.22 -4.87 12.63
C LEU A 45 19.56 -4.87 11.13
N LEU A 46 19.27 -3.77 10.42
CA LEU A 46 19.32 -3.70 8.96
C LEU A 46 20.27 -2.65 8.41
N GLY A 47 20.68 -1.67 9.19
CA GLY A 47 21.43 -0.50 8.68
C GLY A 47 22.65 -0.88 7.84
N ALA A 48 23.49 -1.82 8.32
CA ALA A 48 24.67 -2.28 7.58
C ALA A 48 24.31 -2.99 6.28
N GLU A 49 23.30 -3.86 6.29
CA GLU A 49 22.84 -4.60 5.12
C GLU A 49 22.20 -3.70 4.06
N LEU A 50 21.46 -2.68 4.48
CA LEU A 50 20.85 -1.70 3.59
C LEU A 50 21.91 -0.75 3.00
N ALA A 51 22.84 -0.28 3.83
CA ALA A 51 23.96 0.57 3.38
C ALA A 51 24.84 -0.16 2.35
N ALA A 52 25.12 -1.46 2.54
CA ALA A 52 25.86 -2.28 1.60
C ALA A 52 25.16 -2.40 0.22
N ARG A 53 23.83 -2.22 0.19
CA ARG A 53 23.01 -2.20 -1.04
C ARG A 53 22.75 -0.79 -1.56
N GLY A 54 23.36 0.22 -0.94
CA GLY A 54 23.25 1.63 -1.32
C GLY A 54 22.00 2.35 -0.81
N TYR A 55 21.23 1.75 0.10
CA TYR A 55 20.03 2.39 0.65
C TYR A 55 20.35 3.24 1.88
N ALA A 56 19.87 4.48 1.86
CA ALA A 56 19.63 5.30 3.04
C ALA A 56 18.20 5.08 3.55
N CYS A 57 17.93 5.40 4.82
CA CYS A 57 16.65 5.12 5.47
C CYS A 57 16.06 6.37 6.11
N ALA A 58 14.77 6.61 5.91
CA ALA A 58 13.96 7.49 6.74
C ALA A 58 12.97 6.59 7.53
N LEU A 59 12.97 6.71 8.84
CA LEU A 59 12.28 5.81 9.74
C LEU A 59 11.25 6.55 10.59
N HIS A 60 10.16 5.87 10.92
CA HIS A 60 9.24 6.24 11.97
C HIS A 60 8.71 4.98 12.61
N GLY A 61 9.32 4.56 13.70
CA GLY A 61 8.97 3.36 14.44
C GLY A 61 8.97 3.60 15.94
N ASP A 62 7.97 3.08 16.64
CA ASP A 62 7.79 3.25 18.08
C ASP A 62 7.93 1.93 18.87
N GLY A 63 8.27 0.82 18.20
CA GLY A 63 8.52 -0.46 18.84
C GLY A 63 7.74 -1.61 18.19
N GLN A 64 7.03 -2.39 19.01
CA GLN A 64 6.41 -3.66 18.55
C GLN A 64 5.15 -3.51 17.69
N TRP A 65 4.62 -2.31 17.55
CA TRP A 65 3.41 -2.01 16.78
C TRP A 65 3.71 -1.00 15.68
N ASN A 66 2.90 -1.00 14.62
CA ASN A 66 2.99 -0.04 13.52
C ASN A 66 4.40 0.04 12.90
N GLY A 67 4.88 1.23 12.63
CA GLY A 67 6.18 1.53 12.05
C GLY A 67 6.17 1.56 10.53
N VAL A 68 6.74 2.62 9.97
CA VAL A 68 6.91 2.84 8.53
C VAL A 68 8.34 3.25 8.22
N ALA A 69 8.78 2.97 7.01
CA ALA A 69 10.09 3.38 6.54
C ALA A 69 10.09 3.75 5.06
N ILE A 70 11.01 4.61 4.66
CA ILE A 70 11.42 4.78 3.26
C ILE A 70 12.88 4.36 3.16
N LEU A 71 13.17 3.41 2.28
CA LEU A 71 14.51 3.04 1.87
C LEU A 71 14.76 3.66 0.50
N SER A 72 15.82 4.41 0.31
CA SER A 72 16.14 5.04 -0.97
C SER A 72 17.62 4.93 -1.31
N ARG A 73 17.93 4.62 -2.56
CA ARG A 73 19.28 4.65 -3.13
C ARG A 73 19.47 5.77 -4.15
N VAL A 74 18.47 6.64 -4.29
CA VAL A 74 18.45 7.78 -5.25
C VAL A 74 18.31 9.14 -4.55
N GLY A 75 18.81 9.24 -3.34
CA GLY A 75 18.68 10.43 -2.48
C GLY A 75 17.54 10.29 -1.47
N LEU A 76 17.65 11.04 -0.39
CA LEU A 76 16.68 11.01 0.72
C LEU A 76 16.74 12.37 1.43
N ASP A 77 16.01 13.33 0.90
CA ASP A 77 16.01 14.72 1.36
C ASP A 77 14.65 15.11 1.95
N ASP A 78 14.58 16.23 2.65
CA ASP A 78 13.34 16.80 3.21
C ASP A 78 12.50 15.79 3.99
N VAL A 79 13.15 14.99 4.85
CA VAL A 79 12.46 13.97 5.65
C VAL A 79 11.49 14.59 6.63
N VAL A 80 10.24 14.15 6.59
CA VAL A 80 9.20 14.50 7.56
C VAL A 80 8.71 13.23 8.23
N VAL A 81 8.93 13.14 9.53
CA VAL A 81 8.50 12.00 10.37
C VAL A 81 7.12 12.29 10.93
N GLY A 82 6.23 11.32 10.80
CA GLY A 82 4.84 11.45 11.21
C GLY A 82 3.97 12.17 10.16
N LEU A 83 2.74 12.43 10.55
CA LEU A 83 1.75 13.14 9.74
C LEU A 83 1.28 14.36 10.55
N PRO A 84 1.68 15.59 10.17
CA PRO A 84 1.27 16.79 10.88
C PRO A 84 -0.24 16.88 11.04
N GLY A 85 -0.71 17.16 12.28
CA GLY A 85 -2.15 17.29 12.57
C GLY A 85 -2.93 15.99 12.62
N ALA A 86 -2.29 14.84 12.43
CA ALA A 86 -2.96 13.56 12.60
C ALA A 86 -3.36 13.33 14.07
N PRO A 87 -4.55 12.76 14.31
CA PRO A 87 -4.95 12.39 15.67
C PRO A 87 -4.06 11.27 16.21
N GLY A 88 -3.92 11.19 17.54
CA GLY A 88 -3.38 10.03 18.24
C GLY A 88 -4.48 9.03 18.62
N PHE A 89 -4.06 7.83 19.10
CA PHE A 89 -5.00 6.84 19.63
C PHE A 89 -4.39 5.98 20.78
N PRO A 90 -4.38 6.49 22.00
CA PRO A 90 -4.57 7.89 22.43
C PRO A 90 -3.42 8.80 22.03
N GLU A 91 -2.22 8.26 21.85
CA GLU A 91 -1.01 8.97 21.44
C GLU A 91 -0.78 8.86 19.93
N PRO A 92 -0.02 9.80 19.31
CA PRO A 92 0.40 9.69 17.92
C PRO A 92 1.11 8.36 17.64
N GLU A 93 0.75 7.70 16.55
CA GLU A 93 1.32 6.41 16.16
C GLU A 93 2.27 6.55 14.96
N ALA A 94 3.26 5.68 14.88
CA ALA A 94 4.25 5.60 13.80
C ALA A 94 3.64 5.07 12.50
N ARG A 95 2.91 5.93 11.75
CA ARG A 95 2.11 5.54 10.58
C ARG A 95 2.44 6.28 9.29
N ALA A 96 3.30 7.28 9.35
CA ALA A 96 3.70 8.03 8.16
C ALA A 96 5.14 8.49 8.26
N VAL A 97 5.84 8.47 7.15
CA VAL A 97 7.10 9.15 6.92
C VAL A 97 7.14 9.58 5.46
N SER A 98 7.71 10.75 5.19
CA SER A 98 7.81 11.28 3.84
C SER A 98 9.22 11.78 3.58
N ALA A 99 9.67 11.67 2.33
CA ALA A 99 10.97 12.18 1.89
C ALA A 99 10.93 12.58 0.41
N SER A 100 11.88 13.38 -0.02
CA SER A 100 12.14 13.63 -1.44
C SER A 100 13.20 12.65 -1.92
N CYS A 101 12.90 11.88 -2.97
CA CYS A 101 13.76 10.87 -3.57
C CYS A 101 13.90 11.21 -5.08
N ASP A 102 15.10 11.60 -5.52
CA ASP A 102 15.34 12.03 -6.91
C ASP A 102 14.31 13.06 -7.42
N GLY A 103 14.01 14.06 -6.57
CA GLY A 103 13.06 15.13 -6.88
C GLY A 103 11.57 14.75 -6.77
N VAL A 104 11.24 13.51 -6.51
CA VAL A 104 9.86 13.03 -6.29
C VAL A 104 9.56 13.00 -4.80
N ARG A 105 8.44 13.59 -4.38
CA ARG A 105 7.95 13.48 -3.01
C ARG A 105 7.31 12.11 -2.78
N VAL A 106 7.87 11.32 -1.87
CA VAL A 106 7.37 9.98 -1.54
C VAL A 106 6.82 9.97 -0.12
N HIS A 107 5.59 9.48 0.03
CA HIS A 107 4.95 9.27 1.32
C HIS A 107 4.77 7.77 1.56
N SER A 108 5.39 7.23 2.61
CA SER A 108 5.12 5.88 3.11
C SER A 108 4.07 5.98 4.20
N VAL A 109 2.89 5.39 3.97
CA VAL A 109 1.76 5.49 4.90
C VAL A 109 1.23 4.12 5.31
N TYR A 110 0.80 4.02 6.56
CA TYR A 110 0.11 2.87 7.12
C TYR A 110 -1.19 3.34 7.78
N VAL A 111 -2.26 3.37 7.01
CA VAL A 111 -3.59 3.82 7.46
C VAL A 111 -4.10 2.91 8.57
N PRO A 112 -4.69 3.43 9.66
CA PRO A 112 -5.27 2.60 10.71
C PRO A 112 -6.25 1.56 10.16
N ASN A 113 -6.23 0.34 10.69
CA ASN A 113 -7.11 -0.74 10.23
C ASN A 113 -8.60 -0.40 10.38
N GLY A 114 -8.98 0.29 11.46
CA GLY A 114 -10.38 0.66 11.74
C GLY A 114 -11.16 -0.41 12.52
N ARG A 115 -10.72 -1.66 12.49
CA ARG A 115 -11.33 -2.82 13.17
C ARG A 115 -12.80 -3.03 12.82
N GLU A 116 -13.72 -2.36 13.53
CA GLU A 116 -15.16 -2.50 13.39
C GLU A 116 -15.82 -1.16 13.10
N PRO A 117 -16.68 -1.06 12.06
CA PRO A 117 -17.40 0.17 11.77
C PRO A 117 -18.17 0.69 12.99
N GLY A 118 -18.09 2.01 13.23
CA GLY A 118 -18.68 2.67 14.38
C GLY A 118 -17.84 2.64 15.67
N SER A 119 -16.77 1.85 15.73
CA SER A 119 -15.84 1.83 16.87
C SER A 119 -14.99 3.12 16.96
N GLU A 120 -14.29 3.29 18.10
CA GLU A 120 -13.32 4.38 18.24
C GLU A 120 -12.15 4.24 17.25
N HIS A 121 -11.68 3.02 17.01
CA HIS A 121 -10.66 2.73 16.00
C HIS A 121 -11.10 3.14 14.60
N TYR A 122 -12.37 2.94 14.27
CA TYR A 122 -12.92 3.33 12.99
C TYR A 122 -13.00 4.85 12.84
N ARG A 123 -13.46 5.57 13.89
CA ARG A 123 -13.45 7.05 13.91
C ARG A 123 -12.03 7.60 13.78
N TYR A 124 -11.09 6.99 14.50
CA TYR A 124 -9.66 7.32 14.39
C TYR A 124 -9.16 7.16 12.95
N LYS A 125 -9.47 6.05 12.27
CA LYS A 125 -9.10 5.82 10.87
C LYS A 125 -9.60 6.93 9.95
N LEU A 126 -10.87 7.29 10.03
CA LEU A 126 -11.44 8.35 9.19
C LEU A 126 -10.83 9.73 9.48
N ALA A 127 -10.59 10.05 10.76
CA ALA A 127 -9.92 11.30 11.13
C ALA A 127 -8.46 11.33 10.66
N TRP A 128 -7.75 10.20 10.68
CA TRP A 128 -6.40 10.08 10.19
C TRP A 128 -6.33 10.27 8.66
N LEU A 129 -7.28 9.71 7.90
CA LEU A 129 -7.40 9.93 6.46
C LEU A 129 -7.69 11.39 6.11
N ALA A 130 -8.54 12.06 6.89
CA ALA A 130 -8.77 13.50 6.73
C ALA A 130 -7.49 14.31 6.95
N ALA A 131 -6.68 13.98 7.97
CA ALA A 131 -5.39 14.63 8.18
C ALA A 131 -4.41 14.35 7.03
N LEU A 132 -4.37 13.14 6.49
CA LEU A 132 -3.57 12.81 5.31
C LEU A 132 -3.97 13.68 4.11
N ARG A 133 -5.28 13.81 3.85
CA ARG A 133 -5.81 14.65 2.79
C ARG A 133 -5.36 16.10 2.92
N GLU A 134 -5.46 16.69 4.10
CA GLU A 134 -5.04 18.09 4.33
C GLU A 134 -3.53 18.28 4.16
N ASN A 135 -2.71 17.29 4.57
CA ASN A 135 -1.26 17.35 4.35
C ASN A 135 -0.90 17.30 2.86
N LEU A 136 -1.53 16.41 2.11
CA LEU A 136 -1.30 16.29 0.66
C LEU A 136 -1.76 17.55 -0.09
N ARG A 137 -2.89 18.14 0.32
CA ARG A 137 -3.39 19.39 -0.24
C ARG A 137 -2.44 20.58 -0.01
N ALA A 138 -1.74 20.59 1.12
CA ALA A 138 -0.78 21.64 1.47
C ALA A 138 0.55 21.51 0.71
N ASP A 139 0.88 20.32 0.21
CA ASP A 139 2.10 20.03 -0.52
C ASP A 139 1.81 19.98 -2.04
N THR A 140 2.30 20.98 -2.76
CA THR A 140 2.05 21.11 -4.21
C THR A 140 3.08 20.39 -5.09
N ARG A 141 4.01 19.65 -4.48
CA ARG A 141 5.03 18.88 -5.21
C ARG A 141 4.41 17.66 -5.89
N GLU A 142 5.06 17.20 -6.96
CA GLU A 142 4.76 15.90 -7.53
C GLU A 142 5.02 14.80 -6.47
N ALA A 143 3.99 13.98 -6.22
CA ALA A 143 4.03 13.04 -5.11
C ALA A 143 3.56 11.64 -5.48
N LEU A 144 4.18 10.66 -4.82
CA LEU A 144 3.71 9.28 -4.70
C LEU A 144 3.26 9.03 -3.26
N VAL A 145 2.01 8.60 -3.07
CA VAL A 145 1.50 8.13 -1.79
C VAL A 145 1.43 6.62 -1.86
N CYS A 146 2.31 5.96 -1.11
CA CYS A 146 2.54 4.52 -1.17
C CYS A 146 2.24 3.89 0.19
N GLY A 147 1.47 2.84 0.23
CA GLY A 147 1.29 2.11 1.48
C GLY A 147 0.05 1.26 1.58
N ASP A 148 -0.10 0.70 2.76
CA ASP A 148 -1.30 -0.03 3.17
C ASP A 148 -2.38 0.98 3.58
N MET A 149 -3.33 1.19 2.67
CA MET A 149 -4.46 2.10 2.91
C MET A 149 -5.54 1.47 3.78
N ASN A 150 -5.47 0.16 4.01
CA ASN A 150 -6.52 -0.58 4.70
C ASN A 150 -7.94 -0.31 4.13
N ILE A 151 -8.01 0.04 2.85
CA ILE A 151 -9.26 0.27 2.10
C ILE A 151 -9.16 -0.43 0.74
N ALA A 152 -10.17 -1.24 0.44
CA ALA A 152 -10.40 -1.76 -0.91
C ALA A 152 -11.24 -0.73 -1.68
N PRO A 153 -10.69 -0.11 -2.75
CA PRO A 153 -11.34 1.01 -3.42
C PRO A 153 -12.73 0.69 -3.98
N THR A 154 -12.89 -0.50 -4.53
CA THR A 154 -14.14 -0.94 -5.15
C THR A 154 -14.49 -2.38 -4.80
N ASP A 155 -15.62 -2.89 -5.26
CA ASP A 155 -16.01 -4.28 -5.10
C ASP A 155 -15.12 -5.24 -5.91
N ASP A 156 -14.47 -4.75 -6.96
CA ASP A 156 -13.51 -5.51 -7.75
C ASP A 156 -12.18 -5.74 -7.01
N ASP A 157 -11.96 -5.02 -5.90
CA ASP A 157 -10.75 -5.08 -5.07
C ASP A 157 -10.86 -6.05 -3.90
N VAL A 158 -11.95 -6.82 -3.83
CA VAL A 158 -12.15 -7.90 -2.85
C VAL A 158 -12.60 -9.18 -3.55
N PHE A 159 -12.23 -10.32 -2.99
CA PHE A 159 -12.55 -11.61 -3.62
C PHE A 159 -14.06 -11.91 -3.62
N ASP A 160 -14.79 -11.46 -2.60
CA ASP A 160 -16.24 -11.60 -2.47
C ASP A 160 -16.83 -10.39 -1.73
N PRO A 161 -17.41 -9.43 -2.44
CA PRO A 161 -18.01 -8.24 -1.83
C PRO A 161 -19.08 -8.57 -0.78
N ALA A 162 -19.84 -9.64 -0.99
CA ALA A 162 -20.91 -10.03 -0.05
C ALA A 162 -20.37 -10.46 1.33
N ALA A 163 -19.16 -11.06 1.35
CA ALA A 163 -18.50 -11.46 2.60
C ALA A 163 -18.04 -10.27 3.45
N TYR A 164 -17.92 -9.08 2.85
CA TYR A 164 -17.41 -7.88 3.53
C TYR A 164 -18.49 -6.84 3.85
N VAL A 165 -19.74 -7.11 3.53
CA VAL A 165 -20.84 -6.17 3.86
C VAL A 165 -20.84 -5.84 5.35
N GLY A 166 -20.76 -4.55 5.69
CA GLY A 166 -20.74 -4.07 7.07
C GLY A 166 -19.41 -4.25 7.81
N GLN A 167 -18.35 -4.64 7.11
CA GLN A 167 -17.01 -4.74 7.68
C GLN A 167 -16.11 -3.56 7.28
N THR A 168 -15.03 -3.32 8.02
CA THR A 168 -13.98 -2.36 7.65
C THR A 168 -13.35 -2.72 6.31
N HIS A 169 -12.63 -1.81 5.72
CA HIS A 169 -11.97 -1.83 4.40
C HIS A 169 -12.91 -1.56 3.20
N VAL A 170 -14.21 -1.74 3.33
CA VAL A 170 -15.15 -1.63 2.20
C VAL A 170 -16.33 -0.69 2.45
N THR A 171 -16.36 -0.03 3.60
CA THR A 171 -17.50 0.84 3.93
C THR A 171 -17.58 2.06 2.99
N PRO A 172 -18.79 2.60 2.76
CA PRO A 172 -18.92 3.81 1.95
C PRO A 172 -18.09 4.99 2.46
N ALA A 173 -17.95 5.16 3.79
CA ALA A 173 -17.18 6.25 4.37
C ALA A 173 -15.67 6.11 4.14
N GLU A 174 -15.12 4.88 4.21
CA GLU A 174 -13.72 4.61 3.89
C GLU A 174 -13.43 4.87 2.41
N ARG A 175 -14.29 4.36 1.53
CA ARG A 175 -14.17 4.58 0.08
C ARG A 175 -14.33 6.06 -0.30
N ALA A 176 -15.25 6.78 0.36
CA ALA A 176 -15.38 8.22 0.17
C ALA A 176 -14.12 8.97 0.59
N ALA A 177 -13.52 8.63 1.76
CA ALA A 177 -12.28 9.25 2.21
C ALA A 177 -11.11 8.97 1.24
N LEU A 178 -11.04 7.78 0.64
CA LEU A 178 -10.04 7.47 -0.41
C LEU A 178 -10.33 8.25 -1.69
N ALA A 179 -11.58 8.36 -2.12
CA ALA A 179 -11.97 9.15 -3.29
C ALA A 179 -11.61 10.63 -3.12
N GLU A 180 -11.79 11.20 -1.92
CA GLU A 180 -11.38 12.57 -1.60
C GLU A 180 -9.86 12.81 -1.71
N LEU A 181 -9.02 11.78 -1.53
CA LEU A 181 -7.59 11.84 -1.84
C LEU A 181 -7.36 11.88 -3.36
N GLN A 182 -8.08 11.02 -4.10
CA GLN A 182 -7.97 10.94 -5.55
C GLN A 182 -8.49 12.21 -6.25
N ASP A 183 -9.52 12.86 -5.71
CA ASP A 183 -10.06 14.14 -6.20
C ASP A 183 -9.03 15.30 -6.16
N GLN A 184 -7.92 15.11 -5.44
CA GLN A 184 -6.78 16.04 -5.47
C GLN A 184 -5.83 15.80 -6.66
N GLY A 185 -6.21 14.97 -7.61
CA GLY A 185 -5.40 14.62 -8.78
C GLY A 185 -4.43 13.46 -8.53
N LEU A 186 -4.73 12.59 -7.56
CA LEU A 186 -3.97 11.36 -7.31
C LEU A 186 -4.59 10.18 -8.06
N HIS A 187 -3.80 9.50 -8.85
CA HIS A 187 -4.16 8.38 -9.71
C HIS A 187 -3.73 7.05 -9.09
N ASP A 188 -4.64 6.09 -9.03
CA ASP A 188 -4.34 4.70 -8.63
C ASP A 188 -3.64 3.97 -9.79
N VAL A 189 -2.32 3.99 -9.80
CA VAL A 189 -1.53 3.52 -10.93
C VAL A 189 -1.70 2.03 -11.22
N VAL A 190 -1.95 1.21 -10.21
CA VAL A 190 -2.21 -0.22 -10.42
C VAL A 190 -3.54 -0.44 -11.10
N ARG A 191 -4.59 0.25 -10.67
CA ARG A 191 -5.93 0.12 -11.25
C ARG A 191 -5.96 0.67 -12.69
N GLU A 192 -5.25 1.74 -12.97
CA GLU A 192 -5.15 2.30 -14.32
C GLU A 192 -4.42 1.34 -15.28
N HIS A 193 -3.38 0.65 -14.83
CA HIS A 193 -2.69 -0.37 -15.63
C HIS A 193 -3.48 -1.68 -15.80
N TRP A 194 -4.34 -2.00 -14.83
CA TRP A 194 -5.12 -3.23 -14.78
C TRP A 194 -6.61 -2.99 -14.58
N PRO A 195 -7.27 -2.23 -15.49
CA PRO A 195 -8.66 -1.78 -15.28
C PRO A 195 -9.68 -2.93 -15.31
N ALA A 196 -9.36 -4.03 -15.98
CA ALA A 196 -10.24 -5.19 -16.16
C ALA A 196 -9.80 -6.43 -15.38
N GLN A 197 -8.82 -6.30 -14.48
CA GLN A 197 -8.23 -7.43 -13.79
C GLN A 197 -8.50 -7.37 -12.28
N ARG A 198 -8.68 -8.55 -11.66
CA ARG A 198 -8.64 -8.68 -10.20
C ARG A 198 -7.18 -8.80 -9.80
N VAL A 199 -6.70 -7.80 -9.07
CA VAL A 199 -5.33 -7.73 -8.56
C VAL A 199 -5.43 -7.55 -7.05
N PHE A 200 -4.91 -8.50 -6.29
CA PHE A 200 -4.91 -8.45 -4.83
C PHE A 200 -3.50 -8.23 -4.30
N THR A 201 -3.41 -7.57 -3.14
CA THR A 201 -2.15 -7.29 -2.45
C THR A 201 -2.05 -7.99 -1.11
N TYR A 202 -3.19 -8.34 -0.51
CA TYR A 202 -3.33 -8.95 0.80
C TYR A 202 -4.12 -10.26 0.74
N TRP A 203 -3.68 -11.26 1.51
CA TRP A 203 -4.38 -12.53 1.76
C TRP A 203 -4.12 -12.98 3.20
N ASP A 204 -5.17 -13.14 3.98
CA ASP A 204 -5.07 -13.69 5.34
C ASP A 204 -4.33 -15.05 5.32
N TYR A 205 -3.56 -15.33 6.38
CA TYR A 205 -2.85 -16.60 6.53
C TYR A 205 -3.78 -17.81 6.71
N ARG A 206 -5.02 -17.56 7.16
CA ARG A 206 -5.99 -18.59 7.48
C ARG A 206 -6.57 -19.26 6.24
N ALA A 207 -7.03 -20.50 6.41
CA ALA A 207 -7.82 -21.23 5.42
C ALA A 207 -7.19 -21.33 4.01
N GLY A 208 -5.89 -21.15 3.86
CA GLY A 208 -5.21 -21.20 2.57
C GLY A 208 -5.67 -20.10 1.59
N MET A 209 -6.08 -18.93 2.10
CA MET A 209 -6.67 -17.85 1.29
C MET A 209 -5.77 -17.43 0.13
N PHE A 210 -4.45 -17.38 0.32
CA PHE A 210 -3.50 -17.07 -0.76
C PHE A 210 -3.56 -18.10 -1.91
N HIS A 211 -3.61 -19.38 -1.60
CA HIS A 211 -3.64 -20.44 -2.62
C HIS A 211 -4.98 -20.49 -3.36
N ARG A 212 -6.05 -20.07 -2.71
CA ARG A 212 -7.41 -19.97 -3.27
C ARG A 212 -7.69 -18.62 -3.92
N ASP A 213 -6.71 -17.70 -3.90
CA ASP A 213 -6.82 -16.32 -4.37
C ASP A 213 -7.98 -15.53 -3.75
N LEU A 214 -8.24 -15.76 -2.47
CA LEU A 214 -9.26 -15.04 -1.70
C LEU A 214 -8.61 -13.82 -1.01
N GLY A 215 -8.37 -12.79 -1.76
CA GLY A 215 -7.59 -11.62 -1.32
C GLY A 215 -8.36 -10.31 -1.38
N MET A 216 -7.64 -9.25 -1.01
CA MET A 216 -8.04 -7.85 -1.17
C MET A 216 -6.89 -7.04 -1.74
N ARG A 217 -7.21 -5.96 -2.44
CA ARG A 217 -6.22 -4.94 -2.82
C ARG A 217 -6.40 -3.74 -1.90
N ILE A 218 -5.51 -3.61 -0.93
CA ILE A 218 -5.52 -2.57 0.09
C ILE A 218 -4.19 -1.81 0.19
N ASP A 219 -3.14 -2.31 -0.46
CA ASP A 219 -1.88 -1.60 -0.65
C ASP A 219 -1.93 -0.87 -1.98
N LEU A 220 -1.78 0.45 -1.97
CA LEU A 220 -1.92 1.30 -3.14
C LEU A 220 -0.65 2.11 -3.40
N VAL A 221 -0.46 2.47 -4.65
CA VAL A 221 0.44 3.53 -5.11
C VAL A 221 -0.42 4.56 -5.81
N LEU A 222 -0.56 5.72 -5.19
CA LEU A 222 -1.28 6.87 -5.73
C LEU A 222 -0.26 7.89 -6.23
N ALA A 223 -0.33 8.27 -7.49
CA ALA A 223 0.59 9.21 -8.13
C ALA A 223 -0.11 10.51 -8.49
N SER A 224 0.54 11.66 -8.31
CA SER A 224 0.08 12.92 -8.90
C SER A 224 0.04 12.82 -10.44
N GLY A 225 -0.81 13.61 -11.10
CA GLY A 225 -1.11 13.45 -12.52
C GLY A 225 0.12 13.38 -13.44
N SER A 226 1.08 14.27 -13.24
CA SER A 226 2.33 14.28 -14.02
C SER A 226 3.21 13.04 -13.77
N LEU A 227 3.22 12.49 -12.54
CA LEU A 227 3.91 11.24 -12.26
C LEU A 227 3.13 10.04 -12.82
N ALA A 228 1.81 10.06 -12.77
CA ALA A 228 0.98 8.99 -13.33
C ALA A 228 1.24 8.83 -14.83
N GLU A 229 1.41 9.92 -15.58
CA GLU A 229 1.77 9.90 -17.01
C GLU A 229 3.16 9.27 -17.29
N ARG A 230 4.06 9.26 -16.29
CA ARG A 230 5.39 8.67 -16.37
C ARG A 230 5.43 7.20 -16.01
N VAL A 231 4.36 6.65 -15.46
CA VAL A 231 4.29 5.23 -15.08
C VAL A 231 4.32 4.35 -16.34
N ARG A 232 5.31 3.48 -16.43
CA ARG A 232 5.49 2.51 -17.54
C ARG A 232 5.02 1.11 -17.18
N ALA A 233 5.06 0.78 -15.89
CA ALA A 233 4.55 -0.49 -15.38
C ALA A 233 4.10 -0.32 -13.93
N ALA A 234 3.04 -1.04 -13.55
CA ALA A 234 2.59 -1.15 -12.17
C ALA A 234 2.04 -2.55 -11.94
N TRP A 235 2.51 -3.25 -10.89
CA TRP A 235 2.09 -4.63 -10.63
C TRP A 235 2.27 -5.03 -9.17
N VAL A 236 1.70 -6.18 -8.81
CA VAL A 236 1.87 -6.82 -7.51
C VAL A 236 2.81 -8.01 -7.63
N ASP A 237 3.89 -8.03 -6.86
CA ASP A 237 4.84 -9.14 -6.85
C ASP A 237 4.34 -10.30 -5.97
N ARG A 238 3.42 -11.09 -6.52
CA ARG A 238 2.88 -12.28 -5.82
C ARG A 238 3.95 -13.33 -5.50
N GLN A 239 5.12 -13.32 -6.15
CA GLN A 239 6.19 -14.27 -5.85
C GLN A 239 6.75 -14.04 -4.44
N ALA A 240 6.81 -12.81 -3.98
CA ALA A 240 7.22 -12.48 -2.62
C ALA A 240 6.29 -13.07 -1.55
N ARG A 241 5.06 -13.48 -1.90
CA ARG A 241 4.08 -14.13 -1.01
C ARG A 241 4.23 -15.64 -0.95
N LYS A 242 5.03 -16.25 -1.85
CA LYS A 242 5.25 -17.71 -1.89
C LYS A 242 6.40 -18.15 -0.98
N GLY A 243 6.43 -19.43 -0.62
CA GLY A 243 7.48 -20.04 0.17
C GLY A 243 7.28 -19.91 1.68
N GLN A 244 8.35 -20.05 2.46
CA GLN A 244 8.29 -20.12 3.92
C GLN A 244 8.29 -18.72 4.55
N GLY A 245 7.40 -18.47 5.49
CA GLY A 245 7.37 -17.26 6.31
C GLY A 245 7.12 -15.94 5.54
N PRO A 246 6.23 -15.89 4.52
CA PRO A 246 5.96 -14.64 3.83
C PRO A 246 5.16 -13.65 4.69
N SER A 247 5.11 -12.39 4.30
CA SER A 247 4.09 -11.45 4.78
C SER A 247 2.71 -11.91 4.28
N ASP A 248 1.63 -11.48 4.90
CA ASP A 248 0.27 -11.60 4.37
C ASP A 248 0.00 -10.61 3.22
N HIS A 249 0.87 -9.62 3.04
CA HIS A 249 0.89 -8.72 1.89
C HIS A 249 1.97 -9.09 0.88
N ALA A 250 1.74 -8.78 -0.38
CA ALA A 250 2.73 -8.81 -1.45
C ALA A 250 3.17 -7.37 -1.80
N PRO A 251 4.44 -7.15 -2.21
CA PRO A 251 4.88 -5.84 -2.67
C PRO A 251 4.08 -5.36 -3.88
N VAL A 252 3.76 -4.07 -3.89
CA VAL A 252 3.26 -3.35 -5.07
C VAL A 252 4.41 -2.55 -5.65
N ILE A 253 4.66 -2.69 -6.94
CA ILE A 253 5.78 -2.06 -7.64
C ILE A 253 5.25 -1.15 -8.75
N CYS A 254 5.89 0.00 -8.89
CA CYS A 254 5.62 0.99 -9.92
C CYS A 254 6.94 1.44 -10.54
N ASP A 255 7.05 1.35 -11.86
CA ASP A 255 8.19 1.86 -12.63
C ASP A 255 7.84 3.18 -13.31
N LEU A 256 8.58 4.22 -12.96
CA LEU A 256 8.54 5.53 -13.63
C LEU A 256 9.61 5.55 -14.72
N ASP A 257 9.23 6.01 -15.91
CA ASP A 257 10.05 6.16 -17.11
C ASP A 257 10.57 4.82 -17.64
N GLU A 258 11.56 4.22 -16.99
CA GLU A 258 12.17 2.95 -17.38
C GLU A 258 12.33 2.02 -16.17
N ALA A 259 12.31 0.71 -16.39
CA ALA A 259 12.68 -0.27 -15.38
C ALA A 259 14.20 -0.26 -15.17
N PRO A 260 14.70 -0.46 -13.92
CA PRO A 260 16.13 -0.54 -13.66
C PRO A 260 16.82 -1.65 -14.46
N ASP A 261 18.04 -1.37 -14.92
CA ASP A 261 18.90 -2.37 -15.56
C ASP A 261 19.11 -3.58 -14.62
N GLY A 262 19.08 -4.78 -15.22
CA GLY A 262 19.31 -6.01 -14.48
C GLY A 262 18.11 -6.48 -13.65
N ASP A 263 16.94 -5.90 -13.83
CA ASP A 263 15.71 -6.43 -13.27
C ASP A 263 15.29 -7.70 -14.00
N ILE A 264 15.24 -8.80 -13.26
CA ILE A 264 14.86 -10.13 -13.75
C ILE A 264 13.43 -10.53 -13.38
N GLY A 265 12.71 -9.62 -12.72
CA GLY A 265 11.34 -9.89 -12.30
C GLY A 265 10.35 -9.89 -13.48
N PRO A 266 9.19 -10.55 -13.31
CA PRO A 266 8.12 -10.40 -14.28
C PRO A 266 7.69 -8.93 -14.30
N VAL A 267 7.84 -8.30 -15.45
CA VAL A 267 7.41 -6.89 -15.65
C VAL A 267 5.91 -6.75 -15.46
N VAL A 268 5.18 -7.85 -15.70
CA VAL A 268 3.72 -7.89 -15.63
C VAL A 268 3.30 -9.18 -14.91
N PRO A 269 2.69 -9.11 -13.74
CA PRO A 269 2.13 -10.29 -13.10
C PRO A 269 0.96 -10.83 -13.93
N PRO A 270 0.75 -12.14 -13.99
CA PRO A 270 -0.50 -12.64 -14.50
C PRO A 270 -1.64 -12.13 -13.59
N PRO A 271 -2.73 -11.62 -14.17
CA PRO A 271 -3.90 -11.24 -13.39
C PRO A 271 -4.48 -12.46 -12.68
N SER A 272 -4.99 -12.26 -11.46
CA SER A 272 -5.57 -13.35 -10.65
C SER A 272 -6.85 -13.90 -11.28
N ALA A 273 -7.73 -13.02 -11.72
CA ALA A 273 -8.98 -13.35 -12.41
C ALA A 273 -9.55 -12.09 -13.10
N PRO A 274 -10.40 -12.24 -14.10
CA PRO A 274 -11.19 -11.13 -14.63
C PRO A 274 -12.08 -10.52 -13.53
N LEU A 275 -12.36 -9.23 -13.65
CA LEU A 275 -13.32 -8.55 -12.77
C LEU A 275 -14.69 -9.25 -12.87
N LEU A 276 -15.39 -9.30 -11.74
CA LEU A 276 -16.76 -9.83 -11.74
C LEU A 276 -17.63 -8.97 -12.66
N LYS A 277 -18.30 -9.60 -13.64
CA LYS A 277 -19.32 -8.89 -14.42
C LYS A 277 -20.39 -8.43 -13.44
N ARG A 278 -20.64 -7.15 -13.32
CA ARG A 278 -21.77 -6.61 -12.57
C ARG A 278 -23.03 -7.27 -13.15
N GLY A 279 -23.71 -8.08 -12.35
CA GLY A 279 -24.97 -8.66 -12.73
C GLY A 279 -25.91 -7.53 -13.10
N VAL A 280 -26.43 -7.53 -14.34
CA VAL A 280 -27.55 -6.70 -14.69
C VAL A 280 -28.66 -7.09 -13.71
N ALA A 281 -29.08 -6.16 -12.87
CA ALA A 281 -30.20 -6.36 -11.97
C ALA A 281 -31.39 -6.80 -12.81
N THR A 282 -31.70 -8.09 -12.77
CA THR A 282 -32.93 -8.60 -13.35
C THR A 282 -34.07 -8.08 -12.51
N THR A 283 -34.74 -7.10 -13.03
CA THR A 283 -36.03 -6.62 -12.48
C THR A 283 -36.94 -7.85 -12.30
N PRO A 284 -37.52 -8.10 -11.13
CA PRO A 284 -38.46 -9.20 -10.97
C PRO A 284 -39.65 -8.93 -11.91
N GLN A 285 -39.83 -9.81 -12.87
CA GLN A 285 -41.07 -9.79 -13.68
C GLN A 285 -42.24 -10.03 -12.75
N GLY A 286 -43.20 -9.12 -12.82
CA GLY A 286 -44.39 -9.13 -11.99
C GLY A 286 -45.14 -10.46 -12.05
N ALA A 287 -45.61 -10.87 -10.91
CA ALA A 287 -46.52 -12.01 -10.79
C ALA A 287 -47.84 -11.76 -11.57
N PRO A 288 -48.41 -12.78 -12.22
CA PRO A 288 -49.68 -12.61 -12.90
C PRO A 288 -50.80 -12.37 -11.90
N ARG A 289 -51.60 -11.36 -12.17
CA ARG A 289 -52.87 -11.12 -11.44
C ARG A 289 -53.86 -12.22 -11.84
N SER A 290 -54.33 -12.94 -10.85
CA SER A 290 -55.56 -13.72 -10.93
C SER A 290 -56.68 -12.97 -10.23
#